data_d0e1ba876ad00f647bdb831ca76f9c8b
#
_entry.id   d0e1ba876ad00f647bdb831ca76f9c8b
#
_cell.length_a   1.000
_cell.length_b   1.000
_cell.length_c   1.000
_cell.angle_alpha   90.00
_cell.angle_beta   90.00
_cell.angle_gamma   90.00
#
_symmetry.space_group_name_H-M   'P 1'
#
loop_
_entity.id
_entity.type
_entity.pdbx_description
1 polymer ?
#
loop_
_entity_poly.entity_id
_entity_poly.type
_entity_poly.pdbx_seq_one_letter_code
_entity_poly.pdbx_strand_id
1 'polypeptide(L)'
;MARKKISNKPRRTILIVTATEAEALYFSQMRKDCRYSNLTVLWEQEFKDLEHLINLASRYRNTGNYSVVWVLFGLADLSITPSEVKMQIPFAKKKKVGLAWTNPAMPIWYLLHLQTPRGYVGETALISSALEKALPGFTSDASYLLTEGMYLHLKLYPAKAKASLNANAYNRLVEKDLGLAAISLVPLLNDITDICGLADLTHNQKQLGMNKG
;
A
#
# COMPACT_ATOMS: atom_id res chain seq x y z
N MET A 1 -38.50 -20.28 15.73
CA MET A 1 -37.31 -19.97 14.89
C MET A 1 -36.34 -19.16 15.73
N ALA A 2 -35.19 -19.73 16.09
CA ALA A 2 -34.17 -19.05 16.90
C ALA A 2 -33.42 -17.99 16.04
N ARG A 3 -33.54 -16.71 16.42
CA ARG A 3 -32.73 -15.64 15.81
C ARG A 3 -31.23 -15.94 16.00
N LYS A 4 -30.48 -16.20 14.92
CA LYS A 4 -29.05 -16.28 14.98
C LYS A 4 -28.52 -14.97 15.62
N LYS A 5 -27.89 -15.09 16.80
CA LYS A 5 -27.14 -13.97 17.42
C LYS A 5 -26.07 -13.51 16.43
N ILE A 6 -26.25 -12.36 15.82
CA ILE A 6 -25.21 -11.70 15.03
C ILE A 6 -24.08 -11.39 16.01
N SER A 7 -22.88 -11.96 15.75
CA SER A 7 -21.69 -11.69 16.56
C SER A 7 -21.37 -10.20 16.49
N ASN A 8 -21.58 -9.49 17.60
CA ASN A 8 -21.28 -8.06 17.77
C ASN A 8 -19.77 -7.82 17.99
N LYS A 9 -18.88 -8.57 17.32
CA LYS A 9 -17.45 -8.22 17.32
C LYS A 9 -17.30 -6.91 16.55
N PRO A 10 -16.63 -5.89 17.13
CA PRO A 10 -16.37 -4.65 16.43
C PRO A 10 -15.64 -4.95 15.11
N ARG A 11 -16.07 -4.29 14.05
CA ARG A 11 -15.47 -4.48 12.72
C ARG A 11 -14.02 -4.01 12.77
N ARG A 12 -13.09 -4.87 12.35
CA ARG A 12 -11.67 -4.47 12.24
C ARG A 12 -11.53 -3.35 11.23
N THR A 13 -10.66 -2.40 11.55
CA THR A 13 -10.38 -1.22 10.73
C THR A 13 -8.87 -1.12 10.48
N ILE A 14 -8.49 -0.59 9.33
CA ILE A 14 -7.10 -0.37 8.95
C ILE A 14 -6.88 1.08 8.56
N LEU A 15 -5.79 1.67 9.03
CA LEU A 15 -5.31 2.99 8.64
C LEU A 15 -3.97 2.84 7.91
N ILE A 16 -3.85 3.52 6.77
CA ILE A 16 -2.59 3.72 6.07
C ILE A 16 -2.23 5.20 6.21
N VAL A 17 -1.08 5.48 6.83
CA VAL A 17 -0.49 6.82 6.89
C VAL A 17 0.60 6.86 5.82
N THR A 18 0.48 7.76 4.85
CA THR A 18 1.42 7.88 3.74
C THR A 18 2.32 9.09 3.90
N ALA A 19 3.56 8.98 3.42
CA ALA A 19 4.50 10.07 3.41
C ALA A 19 4.27 11.05 2.25
N THR A 20 3.66 10.59 1.15
CA THR A 20 3.39 11.39 -0.03
C THR A 20 1.91 11.41 -0.40
N GLU A 21 1.49 12.46 -1.10
CA GLU A 21 0.14 12.60 -1.64
C GLU A 21 -0.14 11.53 -2.71
N ALA A 22 0.85 11.23 -3.57
CA ALA A 22 0.71 10.23 -4.63
C ALA A 22 0.38 8.83 -4.07
N GLU A 23 1.03 8.44 -2.98
CA GLU A 23 0.72 7.19 -2.26
C GLU A 23 -0.71 7.21 -1.73
N ALA A 24 -1.11 8.32 -1.08
CA ALA A 24 -2.46 8.47 -0.55
C ALA A 24 -3.53 8.39 -1.64
N LEU A 25 -3.31 9.03 -2.78
CA LEU A 25 -4.23 9.01 -3.91
C LEU A 25 -4.38 7.60 -4.49
N TYR A 26 -3.28 6.84 -4.68
CA TYR A 26 -3.36 5.48 -5.19
C TYR A 26 -4.15 4.55 -4.25
N PHE A 27 -3.88 4.59 -2.94
CA PHE A 27 -4.62 3.77 -1.98
C PHE A 27 -6.06 4.26 -1.78
N SER A 28 -6.34 5.54 -2.00
CA SER A 28 -7.70 6.10 -2.03
C SER A 28 -8.48 5.61 -3.26
N GLN A 29 -7.83 5.47 -4.43
CA GLN A 29 -8.42 4.81 -5.59
C GLN A 29 -8.76 3.35 -5.25
N MET A 30 -7.81 2.59 -4.67
CA MET A 30 -8.07 1.21 -4.22
C MET A 30 -9.28 1.13 -3.29
N ARG A 31 -9.33 1.99 -2.28
CA ARG A 31 -10.46 2.06 -1.34
C ARG A 31 -11.80 2.27 -2.06
N LYS A 32 -11.83 3.18 -3.03
CA LYS A 32 -13.02 3.50 -3.82
C LYS A 32 -13.41 2.34 -4.73
N ASP A 33 -12.46 1.81 -5.51
CA ASP A 33 -12.70 0.77 -6.50
C ASP A 33 -13.17 -0.53 -5.86
N CYS A 34 -12.53 -0.92 -4.73
CA CYS A 34 -12.87 -2.11 -3.99
C CYS A 34 -13.98 -1.89 -2.93
N ARG A 35 -14.49 -0.66 -2.80
CA ARG A 35 -15.53 -0.28 -1.80
C ARG A 35 -15.18 -0.63 -0.35
N TYR A 36 -13.91 -0.50 0.01
CA TYR A 36 -13.42 -0.81 1.35
C TYR A 36 -13.83 0.27 2.37
N SER A 37 -14.95 0.06 3.06
CA SER A 37 -15.48 1.03 4.03
C SER A 37 -14.73 1.08 5.36
N ASN A 38 -13.89 0.10 5.64
CA ASN A 38 -13.07 -0.01 6.85
C ASN A 38 -11.57 0.23 6.60
N LEU A 39 -11.21 0.73 5.42
CA LEU A 39 -9.89 1.25 5.09
C LEU A 39 -9.94 2.77 5.17
N THR A 40 -9.02 3.35 5.93
CA THR A 40 -8.74 4.79 5.97
C THR A 40 -7.35 5.05 5.40
N VAL A 41 -7.21 6.08 4.58
CA VAL A 41 -5.93 6.54 4.05
C VAL A 41 -5.75 7.98 4.47
N LEU A 42 -4.59 8.29 5.02
CA LEU A 42 -4.21 9.62 5.50
C LEU A 42 -2.85 10.00 4.93
N TRP A 43 -2.78 11.09 4.21
CA TRP A 43 -1.52 11.73 3.87
C TRP A 43 -1.08 12.62 5.01
N GLU A 44 0.09 12.30 5.61
CA GLU A 44 0.68 13.14 6.65
C GLU A 44 1.67 14.12 6.00
N GLN A 45 1.43 15.40 6.22
CA GLN A 45 2.22 16.46 5.60
C GLN A 45 3.28 17.02 6.55
N GLU A 46 3.01 16.94 7.87
CA GLU A 46 3.84 17.58 8.89
C GLU A 46 4.59 16.54 9.71
N PHE A 47 5.66 16.00 9.15
CA PHE A 47 6.58 15.14 9.90
C PHE A 47 8.04 15.53 9.60
N LYS A 48 8.95 15.17 10.51
CA LYS A 48 10.38 15.53 10.44
C LYS A 48 11.19 14.41 9.78
N ASP A 49 10.89 13.16 10.14
CA ASP A 49 11.61 11.96 9.77
C ASP A 49 10.71 10.73 9.94
N LEU A 50 11.23 9.56 9.57
CA LEU A 50 10.47 8.31 9.64
C LEU A 50 10.07 7.96 11.08
N GLU A 51 10.91 8.24 12.07
CA GLU A 51 10.58 7.98 13.48
C GLU A 51 9.39 8.84 13.93
N HIS A 52 9.38 10.12 13.55
CA HIS A 52 8.26 11.01 13.83
C HIS A 52 6.97 10.53 13.15
N LEU A 53 7.04 10.09 11.89
CA LEU A 53 5.90 9.56 11.15
C LEU A 53 5.33 8.30 11.83
N ILE A 54 6.20 7.39 12.32
CA ILE A 54 5.79 6.20 13.10
C ILE A 54 5.09 6.62 14.41
N ASN A 55 5.59 7.64 15.11
CA ASN A 55 4.97 8.14 16.34
C ASN A 55 3.59 8.75 16.07
N LEU A 56 3.44 9.52 14.98
CA LEU A 56 2.14 10.06 14.53
C LEU A 56 1.15 8.94 14.22
N ALA A 57 1.58 7.95 13.44
CA ALA A 57 0.77 6.79 13.09
C ALA A 57 0.31 6.00 14.34
N SER A 58 1.20 5.81 15.31
CA SER A 58 0.87 5.19 16.61
C SER A 58 -0.16 6.01 17.40
N ARG A 59 -0.05 7.33 17.38
CA ARG A 59 -1.03 8.23 18.00
C ARG A 59 -2.38 8.11 17.33
N TYR A 60 -2.45 8.16 16.00
CA TYR A 60 -3.69 7.98 15.23
C TYR A 60 -4.35 6.63 15.49
N ARG A 61 -3.55 5.56 15.64
CA ARG A 61 -4.06 4.25 16.01
C ARG A 61 -4.87 4.30 17.31
N ASN A 62 -4.34 4.98 18.33
CA ASN A 62 -4.96 5.04 19.65
C ASN A 62 -6.19 5.96 19.67
N THR A 63 -6.09 7.15 19.04
CA THR A 63 -7.19 8.13 19.01
C THR A 63 -8.34 7.70 18.10
N GLY A 64 -8.04 7.06 16.97
CA GLY A 64 -9.02 6.60 16.00
C GLY A 64 -9.51 5.16 16.20
N ASN A 65 -9.03 4.45 17.24
CA ASN A 65 -9.35 3.05 17.53
C ASN A 65 -9.14 2.10 16.33
N TYR A 66 -8.07 2.34 15.55
CA TYR A 66 -7.74 1.46 14.42
C TYR A 66 -7.16 0.13 14.91
N SER A 67 -7.67 -0.98 14.34
CA SER A 67 -7.20 -2.32 14.65
C SER A 67 -5.77 -2.55 14.15
N VAL A 68 -5.47 -2.02 12.97
CA VAL A 68 -4.16 -2.13 12.29
C VAL A 68 -3.80 -0.77 11.72
N VAL A 69 -2.53 -0.39 11.83
CA VAL A 69 -1.99 0.85 11.23
C VAL A 69 -0.69 0.55 10.52
N TRP A 70 -0.56 1.10 9.33
CA TRP A 70 0.63 1.05 8.49
C TRP A 70 1.14 2.44 8.17
N VAL A 71 2.46 2.58 8.14
CA VAL A 71 3.15 3.72 7.52
C VAL A 71 3.66 3.26 6.16
N LEU A 72 3.36 4.02 5.12
CA LEU A 72 3.78 3.79 3.75
C LEU A 72 4.67 4.94 3.27
N PHE A 73 5.80 4.60 2.63
CA PHE A 73 6.76 5.58 2.13
C PHE A 73 7.67 5.03 1.04
N GLY A 74 8.15 5.90 0.16
CA GLY A 74 9.28 5.64 -0.71
C GLY A 74 10.59 6.04 -0.04
N LEU A 75 11.66 5.26 -0.23
CA LEU A 75 12.96 5.60 0.36
C LEU A 75 13.51 6.91 -0.21
N ALA A 76 13.37 7.10 -1.53
CA ALA A 76 13.79 8.33 -2.19
C ALA A 76 12.98 9.55 -1.74
N ASP A 77 11.68 9.36 -1.46
CA ASP A 77 10.78 10.43 -1.03
C ASP A 77 11.18 10.98 0.35
N LEU A 78 11.72 10.14 1.21
CA LEU A 78 12.23 10.51 2.54
C LEU A 78 13.74 10.77 2.56
N SER A 79 14.43 10.57 1.44
CA SER A 79 15.90 10.66 1.35
C SER A 79 16.61 9.77 2.39
N ILE A 80 16.09 8.55 2.63
CA ILE A 80 16.62 7.60 3.60
C ILE A 80 17.20 6.36 2.91
N THR A 81 18.16 5.73 3.60
CA THR A 81 18.84 4.53 3.15
C THR A 81 18.13 3.24 3.63
N PRO A 82 18.36 2.09 2.97
CA PRO A 82 17.90 0.79 3.46
C PRO A 82 18.33 0.49 4.91
N SER A 83 19.53 0.93 5.31
CA SER A 83 20.05 0.73 6.67
C SER A 83 19.24 1.50 7.71
N GLU A 84 18.85 2.74 7.41
CA GLU A 84 18.00 3.56 8.29
C GLU A 84 16.60 2.94 8.43
N VAL A 85 16.01 2.46 7.35
CA VAL A 85 14.73 1.72 7.43
C VAL A 85 14.87 0.50 8.36
N LYS A 86 15.95 -0.28 8.18
CA LYS A 86 16.21 -1.49 9.00
C LYS A 86 16.29 -1.17 10.48
N MET A 87 16.88 -0.03 10.85
CA MET A 87 16.95 0.43 12.25
C MET A 87 15.58 0.81 12.82
N GLN A 88 14.65 1.28 11.98
CA GLN A 88 13.31 1.69 12.41
C GLN A 88 12.31 0.53 12.57
N ILE A 89 12.58 -0.64 11.97
CA ILE A 89 11.67 -1.81 12.06
C ILE A 89 11.37 -2.23 13.51
N PRO A 90 12.37 -2.40 14.41
CA PRO A 90 12.09 -2.76 15.80
C PRO A 90 11.28 -1.70 16.55
N PHE A 91 11.55 -0.42 16.28
CA PHE A 91 10.81 0.71 16.86
C PHE A 91 9.35 0.70 16.44
N ALA A 92 9.07 0.59 15.14
CA ALA A 92 7.72 0.50 14.60
C ALA A 92 6.95 -0.70 15.19
N LYS A 93 7.62 -1.87 15.29
CA LYS A 93 7.04 -3.06 15.93
C LYS A 93 6.65 -2.79 17.40
N LYS A 94 7.50 -2.13 18.18
CA LYS A 94 7.20 -1.72 19.56
C LYS A 94 5.99 -0.79 19.63
N LYS A 95 5.83 0.10 18.64
CA LYS A 95 4.69 1.02 18.51
C LYS A 95 3.43 0.34 17.93
N LYS A 96 3.52 -0.93 17.52
CA LYS A 96 2.44 -1.69 16.85
C LYS A 96 2.00 -1.00 15.54
N VAL A 97 2.97 -0.49 14.79
CA VAL A 97 2.82 0.13 13.47
C VAL A 97 3.54 -0.76 12.46
N GLY A 98 2.86 -1.15 11.40
CA GLY A 98 3.46 -1.81 10.24
C GLY A 98 4.24 -0.81 9.40
N LEU A 99 5.35 -1.24 8.79
CA LEU A 99 6.06 -0.45 7.81
C LEU A 99 5.92 -1.10 6.43
N ALA A 100 5.48 -0.31 5.47
CA ALA A 100 5.45 -0.66 4.06
C ALA A 100 6.28 0.38 3.30
N TRP A 101 7.16 -0.09 2.42
CA TRP A 101 8.01 0.81 1.66
C TRP A 101 8.24 0.34 0.24
N THR A 102 8.69 1.28 -0.58
CA THR A 102 9.19 1.07 -1.92
C THR A 102 10.57 1.71 -2.09
N ASN A 103 11.45 1.05 -2.80
CA ASN A 103 12.77 1.58 -3.13
C ASN A 103 12.95 1.55 -4.67
N PRO A 104 13.06 2.71 -5.34
CA PRO A 104 13.21 4.05 -4.72
C PRO A 104 11.91 4.68 -4.24
N ALA A 105 10.79 4.56 -4.98
CA ALA A 105 9.52 5.22 -4.70
C ALA A 105 8.34 4.41 -5.27
N MET A 106 7.10 4.83 -5.00
CA MET A 106 5.88 4.12 -5.38
C MET A 106 5.78 3.70 -6.87
N PRO A 107 6.31 4.43 -7.87
CA PRO A 107 6.28 4.00 -9.27
C PRO A 107 6.85 2.61 -9.54
N ILE A 108 7.82 2.12 -8.75
CA ILE A 108 8.33 0.75 -8.91
C ILE A 108 7.23 -0.28 -8.70
N TRP A 109 6.30 -0.04 -7.77
CA TRP A 109 5.14 -0.92 -7.56
C TRP A 109 4.24 -0.99 -8.80
N TYR A 110 4.00 0.13 -9.46
CA TYR A 110 3.21 0.16 -10.70
C TYR A 110 3.90 -0.62 -11.81
N LEU A 111 5.23 -0.47 -11.94
CA LEU A 111 6.02 -1.21 -12.92
C LEU A 111 5.93 -2.73 -12.71
N LEU A 112 5.91 -3.18 -11.46
CA LEU A 112 5.82 -4.61 -11.13
C LEU A 112 4.50 -5.27 -11.56
N HIS A 113 3.43 -4.52 -11.81
CA HIS A 113 2.23 -5.05 -12.47
C HIS A 113 2.47 -5.42 -13.93
N LEU A 114 3.41 -4.75 -14.57
CA LEU A 114 3.71 -4.90 -16.00
C LEU A 114 4.86 -5.89 -16.24
N GLN A 115 5.97 -5.70 -15.54
CA GLN A 115 7.21 -6.46 -15.71
C GLN A 115 8.04 -6.51 -14.42
N THR A 116 8.98 -7.47 -14.36
CA THR A 116 10.02 -7.50 -13.33
C THR A 116 11.30 -6.89 -13.90
N PRO A 117 11.89 -5.87 -13.25
CA PRO A 117 13.19 -5.35 -13.64
C PRO A 117 14.27 -6.46 -13.57
N ARG A 118 15.26 -6.39 -14.47
CA ARG A 118 16.36 -7.37 -14.53
C ARG A 118 17.46 -7.13 -13.51
N GLY A 119 17.46 -5.97 -12.85
CA GLY A 119 18.44 -5.54 -11.85
C GLY A 119 17.87 -4.42 -11.02
N TYR A 120 18.63 -3.97 -10.03
CA TYR A 120 18.21 -2.84 -9.19
C TYR A 120 18.03 -1.56 -10.02
N VAL A 121 16.92 -0.88 -9.81
CA VAL A 121 16.60 0.40 -10.45
C VAL A 121 16.45 1.43 -9.33
N GLY A 122 17.52 2.19 -9.08
CA GLY A 122 17.56 3.22 -8.03
C GLY A 122 17.04 4.59 -8.47
N GLU A 123 16.88 4.82 -9.76
CA GLU A 123 16.48 6.12 -10.31
C GLU A 123 14.99 6.12 -10.68
N THR A 124 14.22 6.97 -10.04
CA THR A 124 12.78 7.13 -10.31
C THR A 124 12.50 7.53 -11.77
N ALA A 125 13.41 8.32 -12.39
CA ALA A 125 13.28 8.73 -13.79
C ALA A 125 13.28 7.55 -14.76
N LEU A 126 14.11 6.52 -14.53
CA LEU A 126 14.14 5.30 -15.35
C LEU A 126 12.84 4.51 -15.22
N ILE A 127 12.29 4.46 -14.03
CA ILE A 127 11.02 3.79 -13.75
C ILE A 127 9.88 4.53 -14.46
N SER A 128 9.85 5.87 -14.36
CA SER A 128 8.85 6.70 -15.02
C SER A 128 8.89 6.55 -16.54
N SER A 129 10.08 6.57 -17.14
CA SER A 129 10.25 6.33 -18.58
C SER A 129 9.80 4.94 -19.03
N ALA A 130 9.97 3.93 -18.18
CA ALA A 130 9.47 2.57 -18.46
C ALA A 130 7.93 2.50 -18.34
N LEU A 131 7.34 3.21 -17.38
CA LEU A 131 5.89 3.28 -17.18
C LEU A 131 5.20 4.07 -18.27
N GLU A 132 5.78 5.15 -18.79
CA GLU A 132 5.19 5.98 -19.82
C GLU A 132 4.85 5.21 -21.09
N LYS A 133 5.61 4.15 -21.41
CA LYS A 133 5.32 3.26 -22.54
C LYS A 133 3.98 2.53 -22.44
N ALA A 134 3.56 2.21 -21.23
CA ALA A 134 2.32 1.48 -20.95
C ALA A 134 1.22 2.39 -20.38
N LEU A 135 1.61 3.52 -19.81
CA LEU A 135 0.75 4.52 -19.19
C LEU A 135 1.11 5.90 -19.78
N PRO A 136 0.60 6.25 -20.97
CA PRO A 136 0.94 7.51 -21.63
C PRO A 136 0.70 8.72 -20.72
N GLY A 137 1.64 9.66 -20.69
CA GLY A 137 1.61 10.85 -19.83
C GLY A 137 1.94 10.56 -18.36
N PHE A 138 2.44 9.36 -18.02
CA PHE A 138 2.80 9.02 -16.65
C PHE A 138 3.86 9.96 -16.09
N THR A 139 3.55 10.56 -14.93
CA THR A 139 4.53 11.20 -14.05
C THR A 139 4.42 10.62 -12.64
N SER A 140 5.48 10.76 -11.84
CA SER A 140 5.46 10.32 -10.44
C SER A 140 4.71 11.26 -9.50
N ASP A 141 4.25 12.40 -10.01
CA ASP A 141 3.59 13.43 -9.24
C ASP A 141 2.14 13.08 -8.89
N ALA A 142 1.66 13.61 -7.80
CA ALA A 142 0.26 13.48 -7.38
C ALA A 142 -0.72 13.99 -8.44
N SER A 143 -0.35 15.04 -9.19
CA SER A 143 -1.17 15.63 -10.26
C SER A 143 -1.57 14.60 -11.33
N TYR A 144 -0.67 13.66 -11.67
CA TYR A 144 -1.01 12.58 -12.61
C TYR A 144 -2.18 11.72 -12.10
N LEU A 145 -2.19 11.36 -10.81
CA LEU A 145 -3.24 10.53 -10.23
C LEU A 145 -4.58 11.25 -10.09
N LEU A 146 -4.59 12.58 -10.18
CA LEU A 146 -5.80 13.41 -10.18
C LEU A 146 -6.37 13.63 -11.58
N THR A 147 -5.60 13.34 -12.64
CA THR A 147 -5.95 13.57 -14.04
C THR A 147 -5.93 12.26 -14.82
N GLU A 148 -4.93 12.02 -15.69
CA GLU A 148 -4.83 10.85 -16.56
C GLU A 148 -4.77 9.53 -15.80
N GLY A 149 -4.18 9.55 -14.58
CA GLY A 149 -4.01 8.41 -13.68
C GLY A 149 -5.16 8.19 -12.69
N MET A 150 -6.29 8.90 -12.82
CA MET A 150 -7.41 8.78 -11.88
C MET A 150 -8.03 7.38 -11.77
N TYR A 151 -7.73 6.50 -12.72
CA TYR A 151 -8.14 5.09 -12.73
C TYR A 151 -6.94 4.14 -12.71
N LEU A 152 -5.77 4.58 -12.22
CA LEU A 152 -4.54 3.78 -12.24
C LEU A 152 -4.71 2.47 -11.49
N HIS A 153 -5.26 2.50 -10.30
CA HIS A 153 -5.52 1.29 -9.52
C HIS A 153 -6.40 0.31 -10.30
N LEU A 154 -7.50 0.78 -10.89
CA LEU A 154 -8.43 -0.06 -11.66
C LEU A 154 -7.73 -0.68 -12.88
N LYS A 155 -6.88 0.07 -13.59
CA LYS A 155 -6.08 -0.42 -14.72
C LYS A 155 -5.10 -1.52 -14.30
N LEU A 156 -4.45 -1.37 -13.14
CA LEU A 156 -3.45 -2.29 -12.64
C LEU A 156 -4.05 -3.50 -11.91
N TYR A 157 -5.27 -3.39 -11.40
CA TYR A 157 -5.92 -4.40 -10.56
C TYR A 157 -5.94 -5.83 -11.14
N PRO A 158 -6.19 -6.07 -12.44
CA PRO A 158 -6.14 -7.42 -13.01
C PRO A 158 -4.78 -8.11 -12.85
N ALA A 159 -3.69 -7.33 -12.76
CA ALA A 159 -2.33 -7.82 -12.61
C ALA A 159 -1.83 -7.84 -11.14
N LYS A 160 -2.69 -7.62 -10.13
CA LYS A 160 -2.30 -7.54 -8.72
C LYS A 160 -1.54 -8.77 -8.21
N ALA A 161 -1.96 -9.98 -8.60
CA ALA A 161 -1.28 -11.21 -8.22
C ALA A 161 0.11 -11.30 -8.87
N LYS A 162 0.21 -10.91 -10.15
CA LYS A 162 1.49 -10.81 -10.88
C LYS A 162 2.42 -9.81 -10.21
N ALA A 163 1.92 -8.64 -9.78
CA ALA A 163 2.72 -7.64 -9.09
C ALA A 163 3.33 -8.17 -7.79
N SER A 164 2.56 -8.92 -7.00
CA SER A 164 3.06 -9.56 -5.77
C SER A 164 4.15 -10.61 -6.05
N LEU A 165 3.97 -11.43 -7.09
CA LEU A 165 4.99 -12.40 -7.51
C LEU A 165 6.25 -11.70 -8.02
N ASN A 166 6.09 -10.67 -8.84
CA ASN A 166 7.19 -9.86 -9.36
C ASN A 166 7.94 -9.13 -8.25
N ALA A 167 7.24 -8.61 -7.23
CA ALA A 167 7.85 -7.99 -6.06
C ALA A 167 8.73 -8.98 -5.29
N ASN A 168 8.26 -10.20 -5.07
CA ASN A 168 9.04 -11.24 -4.42
C ASN A 168 10.27 -11.63 -5.26
N ALA A 169 10.13 -11.75 -6.58
CA ALA A 169 11.24 -12.04 -7.48
C ALA A 169 12.26 -10.91 -7.48
N TYR A 170 11.79 -9.66 -7.54
CA TYR A 170 12.64 -8.46 -7.50
C TYR A 170 13.40 -8.34 -6.18
N ASN A 171 12.72 -8.57 -5.05
CA ASN A 171 13.38 -8.56 -3.74
C ASN A 171 14.51 -9.59 -3.67
N ARG A 172 14.31 -10.83 -4.14
CA ARG A 172 15.37 -11.86 -4.16
C ARG A 172 16.57 -11.44 -5.02
N LEU A 173 16.31 -10.69 -6.08
CA LEU A 173 17.36 -10.23 -6.98
C LEU A 173 18.24 -9.16 -6.33
N VAL A 174 17.65 -8.22 -5.56
CA VAL A 174 18.33 -7.01 -5.10
C VAL A 174 18.64 -6.98 -3.60
N GLU A 175 18.03 -7.86 -2.82
CA GLU A 175 18.16 -7.85 -1.34
C GLU A 175 19.59 -8.07 -0.87
N LYS A 176 20.39 -8.86 -1.60
CA LYS A 176 21.80 -9.11 -1.25
C LYS A 176 22.63 -7.82 -1.29
N ASP A 177 22.36 -6.96 -2.28
CA ASP A 177 23.08 -5.72 -2.48
C ASP A 177 22.57 -4.60 -1.57
N LEU A 178 21.27 -4.58 -1.30
CA LEU A 178 20.62 -3.56 -0.50
C LEU A 178 20.61 -3.88 1.01
N GLY A 179 20.77 -5.14 1.40
CA GLY A 179 20.63 -5.60 2.78
C GLY A 179 19.18 -5.49 3.32
N LEU A 180 18.23 -5.14 2.46
CA LEU A 180 16.80 -4.97 2.77
C LEU A 180 15.98 -5.27 1.51
N ALA A 181 14.78 -5.79 1.68
CA ALA A 181 13.82 -5.93 0.58
C ALA A 181 13.54 -4.56 -0.07
N ALA A 182 13.56 -4.48 -1.40
CA ALA A 182 13.24 -3.24 -2.10
C ALA A 182 11.75 -2.88 -2.00
N ILE A 183 10.88 -3.89 -1.91
CA ILE A 183 9.42 -3.73 -1.86
C ILE A 183 8.86 -4.45 -0.64
N SER A 184 8.23 -3.72 0.27
CA SER A 184 7.55 -4.26 1.45
C SER A 184 6.05 -3.93 1.47
N LEU A 185 5.40 -3.91 0.30
CA LEU A 185 3.96 -3.63 0.18
C LEU A 185 3.10 -4.89 0.38
N VAL A 186 3.61 -6.07 0.07
CA VAL A 186 2.82 -7.31 0.06
C VAL A 186 2.17 -7.59 1.42
N PRO A 187 2.86 -7.45 2.57
CA PRO A 187 2.23 -7.62 3.89
C PRO A 187 1.08 -6.63 4.15
N LEU A 188 1.23 -5.36 3.77
CA LEU A 188 0.16 -4.36 3.85
C LEU A 188 -1.06 -4.78 3.02
N LEU A 189 -0.85 -5.22 1.77
CA LEU A 189 -1.93 -5.66 0.88
C LEU A 189 -2.65 -6.91 1.40
N ASN A 190 -1.92 -7.81 2.05
CA ASN A 190 -2.51 -8.97 2.73
C ASN A 190 -3.41 -8.53 3.89
N ASP A 191 -2.94 -7.62 4.76
CA ASP A 191 -3.75 -7.07 5.84
C ASP A 191 -5.02 -6.35 5.32
N ILE A 192 -4.90 -5.59 4.23
CA ILE A 192 -6.06 -4.97 3.57
C ILE A 192 -7.04 -6.05 3.13
N THR A 193 -6.56 -7.11 2.47
CA THR A 193 -7.41 -8.21 2.00
C THR A 193 -8.09 -8.93 3.17
N ASP A 194 -7.35 -9.23 4.25
CA ASP A 194 -7.86 -9.94 5.42
C ASP A 194 -8.90 -9.11 6.20
N ILE A 195 -8.70 -7.79 6.25
CA ILE A 195 -9.57 -6.90 7.04
C ILE A 195 -10.76 -6.42 6.21
N CYS A 196 -10.54 -6.14 4.92
CA CYS A 196 -11.53 -5.51 4.05
C CYS A 196 -12.20 -6.51 3.09
N GLY A 197 -11.50 -7.56 2.69
CA GLY A 197 -11.95 -8.50 1.65
C GLY A 197 -13.20 -9.31 1.97
N LEU A 198 -13.53 -9.49 3.25
CA LEU A 198 -14.80 -10.09 3.66
C LEU A 198 -16.03 -9.25 3.24
N ALA A 199 -15.84 -7.92 3.05
CA ALA A 199 -16.89 -7.05 2.53
C ALA A 199 -17.14 -7.30 1.03
N ASP A 200 -16.09 -7.62 0.27
CA ASP A 200 -16.18 -7.92 -1.17
C ASP A 200 -16.87 -9.25 -1.43
N LEU A 201 -16.55 -10.29 -0.65
CA LEU A 201 -17.21 -11.60 -0.76
C LEU A 201 -18.70 -11.48 -0.51
N THR A 202 -19.11 -10.74 0.54
CA THR A 202 -20.52 -10.52 0.87
C THR A 202 -21.25 -9.70 -0.21
N HIS A 203 -20.57 -8.73 -0.82
CA HIS A 203 -21.14 -7.91 -1.87
C HIS A 203 -21.28 -8.70 -3.18
N ASN A 204 -20.24 -9.44 -3.58
CA ASN A 204 -20.26 -10.31 -4.76
C ASN A 204 -21.29 -11.43 -4.60
N GLN A 205 -21.42 -12.04 -3.43
CA GLN A 205 -22.46 -13.04 -3.15
C GLN A 205 -23.87 -12.46 -3.26
N LYS A 206 -24.10 -11.22 -2.82
CA LYS A 206 -25.38 -10.53 -2.99
C LYS A 206 -25.67 -10.19 -4.44
N GLN A 207 -24.65 -9.74 -5.23
CA GLN A 207 -24.83 -9.45 -6.65
C GLN A 207 -25.08 -10.72 -7.47
N LEU A 208 -24.48 -11.83 -7.12
CA LEU A 208 -24.66 -13.13 -7.79
C LEU A 208 -25.91 -13.88 -7.32
N GLY A 209 -26.70 -13.29 -6.43
CA GLY A 209 -27.94 -13.93 -5.94
C GLY A 209 -27.74 -15.18 -5.09
N MET A 210 -26.51 -15.43 -4.63
CA MET A 210 -26.13 -16.65 -3.89
C MET A 210 -26.57 -16.67 -2.42
N ASN A 211 -27.24 -15.61 -1.95
CA ASN A 211 -27.81 -15.53 -0.59
C ASN A 211 -29.33 -15.69 -0.59
N LYS A 212 -29.84 -16.71 -1.26
CA LYS A 212 -31.20 -17.19 -1.04
C LYS A 212 -31.10 -18.57 -0.40
N GLY A 213 -30.97 -18.60 0.90
CA GLY A 213 -31.05 -19.73 1.76
C GLY A 213 -31.41 -19.26 3.15
#